data_2975cb4a857189416813d81da16ffacf
#
_entry.id   2975cb4a857189416813d81da16ffacf
#
_cell.length_a   1.000
_cell.length_b   1.000
_cell.length_c   1.000
_cell.angle_alpha   90.00
_cell.angle_beta   90.00
_cell.angle_gamma   90.00
#
_symmetry.space_group_name_H-M   'P 1'
#
loop_
_entity.id
_entity.type
_entity.pdbx_description
1 polymer ?
#
loop_
_entity_poly.entity_id
_entity_poly.type
_entity_poly.pdbx_seq_one_letter_code
_entity_poly.pdbx_strand_id
1 'polypeptide(L)'
;VHEGGGEILATETGHISKRDARAGMRLSCQVAVKQDLKIDVPAEVFETSRWNCTVRSNRNVATFIKELVLELPEGEAVGFQPGGYIQIEVPPHELSYKTFDIEEEYHEDWDRFSLWDVVSMVEEPVVRAYSMANYPGETGIIMLNVRVATPPPRSPSGTPPGKVSSYIFDLKPGDPVTISGPYGEFFIKETQNEMIYIGGGAGMAPLRSHI
;
A
#
# COMPACT_ATOMS: atom_id res chain seq x y z
N VAL A 1 -23.84 -1.46 0.81
CA VAL A 1 -24.60 -2.34 1.72
C VAL A 1 -26.06 -2.13 1.49
N HIS A 2 -26.83 -3.18 1.14
CA HIS A 2 -28.28 -3.10 0.90
C HIS A 2 -29.07 -3.33 2.17
N GLU A 3 -28.64 -4.28 3.00
CA GLU A 3 -29.35 -4.66 4.21
C GLU A 3 -28.35 -4.94 5.34
N GLY A 4 -28.78 -4.73 6.58
CA GLY A 4 -27.99 -5.11 7.77
C GLY A 4 -26.90 -4.12 8.20
N GLY A 5 -26.64 -3.06 7.42
CA GLY A 5 -25.55 -2.10 7.70
C GLY A 5 -25.76 -1.18 8.90
N GLY A 6 -26.96 -1.18 9.50
CA GLY A 6 -27.32 -0.30 10.62
C GLY A 6 -27.45 1.17 10.22
N GLU A 7 -27.53 2.05 11.21
CA GLU A 7 -27.67 3.49 10.98
C GLU A 7 -26.33 4.14 10.57
N ILE A 8 -26.42 5.24 9.80
CA ILE A 8 -25.24 6.01 9.40
C ILE A 8 -24.56 6.64 10.63
N LEU A 9 -23.24 6.54 10.69
CA LEU A 9 -22.44 7.13 11.76
C LEU A 9 -22.08 8.59 11.44
N ALA A 10 -21.84 9.39 12.45
CA ALA A 10 -21.43 10.79 12.30
C ALA A 10 -20.15 10.92 11.46
N THR A 11 -19.24 9.95 11.53
CA THR A 11 -17.99 9.87 10.76
C THR A 11 -18.22 9.64 9.26
N GLU A 12 -19.39 9.13 8.86
CA GLU A 12 -19.73 8.84 7.47
C GLU A 12 -20.39 10.03 6.76
N THR A 13 -21.00 10.95 7.53
CA THR A 13 -21.82 12.04 6.99
C THR A 13 -21.05 13.04 6.12
N GLY A 14 -19.73 13.09 6.26
CA GLY A 14 -18.85 13.90 5.40
C GLY A 14 -18.50 13.24 4.05
N HIS A 15 -18.78 11.95 3.89
CA HIS A 15 -18.40 11.14 2.74
C HIS A 15 -19.59 10.56 1.97
N ILE A 16 -20.73 10.44 2.61
CA ILE A 16 -21.97 9.90 2.03
C ILE A 16 -23.04 10.98 2.00
N SER A 17 -23.65 11.19 0.83
CA SER A 17 -24.74 12.16 0.70
C SER A 17 -25.96 11.72 1.53
N LYS A 18 -26.83 12.69 1.92
CA LYS A 18 -28.08 12.37 2.62
C LYS A 18 -29.01 11.47 1.80
N ARG A 19 -28.93 11.54 0.48
CA ARG A 19 -29.70 10.70 -0.44
C ARG A 19 -29.21 9.26 -0.37
N ASP A 20 -27.90 9.07 -0.47
CA ASP A 20 -27.27 7.75 -0.48
C ASP A 20 -27.38 7.07 0.89
N ALA A 21 -27.24 7.85 1.96
CA ALA A 21 -27.47 7.36 3.32
C ALA A 21 -28.91 6.81 3.50
N ARG A 22 -29.91 7.50 2.93
CA ARG A 22 -31.31 7.02 2.93
C ARG A 22 -31.53 5.79 2.06
N ALA A 23 -30.69 5.60 1.04
CA ALA A 23 -30.67 4.41 0.19
C ALA A 23 -29.89 3.24 0.82
N GLY A 24 -29.40 3.38 2.07
CA GLY A 24 -28.68 2.34 2.78
C GLY A 24 -27.18 2.28 2.49
N MET A 25 -26.63 3.23 1.74
CA MET A 25 -25.18 3.28 1.51
C MET A 25 -24.42 3.56 2.80
N ARG A 26 -23.33 2.84 2.99
CA ARG A 26 -22.47 2.92 4.15
C ARG A 26 -21.00 2.83 3.73
N LEU A 27 -20.11 3.45 4.46
CA LEU A 27 -18.68 3.21 4.31
C LEU A 27 -18.34 1.82 4.87
N SER A 28 -17.81 0.93 4.04
CA SER A 28 -17.50 -0.45 4.45
C SER A 28 -16.56 -0.52 5.66
N CYS A 29 -15.61 0.41 5.77
CA CYS A 29 -14.69 0.52 6.90
C CYS A 29 -15.36 0.95 8.22
N GLN A 30 -16.61 1.42 8.19
CA GLN A 30 -17.37 1.88 9.36
C GLN A 30 -18.49 0.91 9.76
N VAL A 31 -18.78 -0.08 8.94
CA VAL A 31 -19.84 -1.06 9.21
C VAL A 31 -19.33 -2.15 10.13
N ALA A 32 -19.89 -2.23 11.35
CA ALA A 32 -19.67 -3.37 12.21
C ALA A 32 -20.67 -4.48 11.86
N VAL A 33 -20.16 -5.67 11.56
CA VAL A 33 -21.00 -6.85 11.27
C VAL A 33 -21.58 -7.35 12.58
N LYS A 34 -22.89 -7.10 12.77
CA LYS A 34 -23.64 -7.51 13.97
C LYS A 34 -24.79 -8.47 13.66
N GLN A 35 -25.09 -8.64 12.40
CA GLN A 35 -26.15 -9.47 11.85
C GLN A 35 -25.84 -9.80 10.39
N ASP A 36 -26.69 -10.57 9.74
CA ASP A 36 -26.53 -10.85 8.31
C ASP A 36 -26.54 -9.56 7.49
N LEU A 37 -25.60 -9.48 6.55
CA LEU A 37 -25.44 -8.34 5.65
C LEU A 37 -25.72 -8.77 4.22
N LYS A 38 -26.39 -7.89 3.47
CA LYS A 38 -26.47 -7.96 2.02
C LYS A 38 -25.68 -6.83 1.41
N ILE A 39 -24.63 -7.17 0.71
CA ILE A 39 -23.72 -6.20 0.09
C ILE A 39 -23.61 -6.45 -1.41
N ASP A 40 -23.45 -5.40 -2.18
CA ASP A 40 -22.91 -5.50 -3.54
C ASP A 40 -21.40 -5.41 -3.48
N VAL A 41 -20.75 -6.31 -4.17
CA VAL A 41 -19.31 -6.30 -4.36
C VAL A 41 -19.08 -6.25 -5.87
N PRO A 42 -18.35 -5.25 -6.38
CA PRO A 42 -18.00 -5.18 -7.79
C PRO A 42 -17.34 -6.49 -8.26
N ALA A 43 -17.65 -6.91 -9.49
CA ALA A 43 -17.13 -8.19 -10.03
C ALA A 43 -15.60 -8.22 -10.03
N GLU A 44 -14.97 -7.07 -10.26
CA GLU A 44 -13.53 -6.89 -10.29
C GLU A 44 -12.83 -7.29 -8.98
N VAL A 45 -13.55 -7.25 -7.85
CA VAL A 45 -13.01 -7.71 -6.54
C VAL A 45 -12.80 -9.22 -6.53
N PHE A 46 -13.54 -9.98 -7.33
CA PHE A 46 -13.42 -11.43 -7.47
C PHE A 46 -12.43 -11.85 -8.57
N GLU A 47 -11.99 -10.93 -9.40
CA GLU A 47 -11.02 -11.15 -10.48
C GLU A 47 -9.57 -10.96 -10.02
N THR A 48 -9.36 -10.78 -8.70
CA THR A 48 -8.01 -10.59 -8.15
C THR A 48 -7.22 -11.88 -8.18
N SER A 49 -6.00 -11.78 -8.67
CA SER A 49 -5.05 -12.89 -8.69
C SER A 49 -4.01 -12.73 -7.58
N ARG A 50 -3.27 -13.80 -7.32
CA ARG A 50 -2.17 -13.84 -6.35
C ARG A 50 -0.91 -14.33 -7.02
N TRP A 51 0.20 -13.62 -6.82
CA TRP A 51 1.51 -13.97 -7.38
C TRP A 51 2.56 -14.09 -6.29
N ASN A 52 3.45 -15.05 -6.45
CA ASN A 52 4.67 -15.14 -5.68
C ASN A 52 5.78 -14.53 -6.52
N CYS A 53 6.11 -13.28 -6.21
CA CYS A 53 7.12 -12.51 -6.91
C CYS A 53 8.49 -12.68 -6.26
N THR A 54 9.54 -12.27 -6.99
CA THR A 54 10.89 -12.18 -6.47
C THR A 54 11.34 -10.72 -6.45
N VAL A 55 12.01 -10.30 -5.39
CA VAL A 55 12.61 -8.96 -5.33
C VAL A 55 13.71 -8.86 -6.37
N ARG A 56 13.54 -7.99 -7.35
CA ARG A 56 14.56 -7.63 -8.35
C ARG A 56 15.53 -6.59 -7.82
N SER A 57 15.00 -5.55 -7.16
CA SER A 57 15.78 -4.50 -6.52
C SER A 57 14.96 -3.81 -5.42
N ASN A 58 15.66 -3.28 -4.42
CA ASN A 58 15.05 -2.55 -3.30
C ASN A 58 16.04 -1.49 -2.82
N ARG A 59 16.01 -0.30 -3.41
CA ARG A 59 16.98 0.77 -3.19
C ARG A 59 16.32 2.05 -2.68
N ASN A 60 17.02 2.84 -1.91
CA ASN A 60 16.54 4.15 -1.52
C ASN A 60 16.47 5.09 -2.74
N VAL A 61 15.38 5.83 -2.82
CA VAL A 61 15.19 6.97 -3.74
C VAL A 61 15.04 8.28 -2.97
N ALA A 62 14.96 8.18 -1.66
CA ALA A 62 15.06 9.27 -0.69
C ALA A 62 15.37 8.67 0.69
N THR A 63 15.77 9.49 1.66
CA THR A 63 16.19 9.06 3.01
C THR A 63 15.27 8.00 3.64
N PHE A 64 13.96 8.11 3.46
CA PHE A 64 12.96 7.24 4.07
C PHE A 64 12.04 6.56 3.04
N ILE A 65 12.43 6.53 1.76
CA ILE A 65 11.63 5.95 0.69
C ILE A 65 12.49 5.01 -0.13
N LYS A 66 12.05 3.76 -0.25
CA LYS A 66 12.62 2.79 -1.18
C LYS A 66 11.74 2.62 -2.41
N GLU A 67 12.39 2.42 -3.55
CA GLU A 67 11.82 1.87 -4.75
C GLU A 67 12.02 0.35 -4.71
N LEU A 68 10.91 -0.36 -4.51
CA LEU A 68 10.87 -1.81 -4.57
C LEU A 68 10.41 -2.24 -5.96
N VAL A 69 11.22 -3.03 -6.65
CA VAL A 69 10.86 -3.67 -7.91
C VAL A 69 10.73 -5.16 -7.69
N LEU A 70 9.53 -5.67 -7.92
CA LEU A 70 9.21 -7.09 -7.87
C LEU A 70 9.15 -7.65 -9.29
N GLU A 71 9.74 -8.81 -9.51
CA GLU A 71 9.66 -9.58 -10.74
C GLU A 71 8.54 -10.61 -10.61
N LEU A 72 7.62 -10.61 -11.56
CA LEU A 72 6.54 -11.60 -11.65
C LEU A 72 7.09 -12.95 -12.10
N PRO A 73 6.42 -14.06 -11.79
CA PRO A 73 6.75 -15.37 -12.36
C PRO A 73 6.79 -15.31 -13.89
N GLU A 74 7.64 -16.14 -14.50
CA GLU A 74 7.82 -16.16 -15.95
C GLU A 74 6.50 -16.38 -16.70
N GLY A 75 6.22 -15.53 -17.66
CA GLY A 75 4.99 -15.57 -18.47
C GLY A 75 3.77 -14.90 -17.81
N GLU A 76 3.89 -14.45 -16.57
CA GLU A 76 2.81 -13.76 -15.86
C GLU A 76 2.82 -12.25 -16.12
N ALA A 77 1.63 -11.66 -16.09
CA ALA A 77 1.46 -10.21 -16.17
C ALA A 77 0.29 -9.77 -15.28
N VAL A 78 0.43 -8.60 -14.68
CA VAL A 78 -0.67 -7.92 -13.99
C VAL A 78 -1.30 -6.93 -14.95
N GLY A 79 -2.54 -7.23 -15.38
CA GLY A 79 -3.32 -6.29 -16.19
C GLY A 79 -3.97 -5.24 -15.29
N PHE A 80 -3.43 -4.03 -15.25
CA PHE A 80 -3.95 -2.96 -14.40
C PHE A 80 -4.10 -1.64 -15.18
N GLN A 81 -4.91 -0.74 -14.61
CA GLN A 81 -4.98 0.65 -15.07
C GLN A 81 -4.04 1.52 -14.21
N PRO A 82 -3.40 2.57 -14.80
CA PRO A 82 -2.60 3.53 -14.05
C PRO A 82 -3.36 4.08 -12.85
N GLY A 83 -2.68 4.17 -11.69
CA GLY A 83 -3.31 4.55 -10.41
C GLY A 83 -3.85 3.38 -9.60
N GLY A 84 -3.81 2.16 -10.13
CA GLY A 84 -4.13 0.94 -9.40
C GLY A 84 -3.10 0.63 -8.30
N TYR A 85 -3.46 -0.28 -7.41
CA TYR A 85 -2.60 -0.76 -6.33
C TYR A 85 -2.63 -2.29 -6.24
N ILE A 86 -1.62 -2.82 -5.58
CA ILE A 86 -1.57 -4.22 -5.14
C ILE A 86 -1.58 -4.30 -3.61
N GLN A 87 -1.84 -5.47 -3.08
CA GLN A 87 -1.65 -5.77 -1.67
C GLN A 87 -0.42 -6.67 -1.51
N ILE A 88 0.40 -6.36 -0.49
CA ILE A 88 1.51 -7.21 -0.06
C ILE A 88 1.09 -7.95 1.20
N GLU A 89 1.28 -9.27 1.18
CA GLU A 89 1.14 -10.13 2.35
C GLU A 89 2.50 -10.32 3.02
N VAL A 90 2.56 -10.02 4.30
CA VAL A 90 3.77 -10.09 5.10
C VAL A 90 3.59 -11.13 6.20
N PRO A 91 4.48 -12.12 6.31
CA PRO A 91 4.43 -13.13 7.36
C PRO A 91 4.78 -12.55 8.74
N PRO A 92 4.53 -13.28 9.83
CA PRO A 92 5.09 -12.94 11.14
C PRO A 92 6.62 -12.77 11.04
N HIS A 93 7.14 -11.75 11.71
CA HIS A 93 8.58 -11.46 11.69
C HIS A 93 9.02 -10.62 12.89
N GLU A 94 10.31 -10.70 13.20
CA GLU A 94 11.04 -9.78 14.05
C GLU A 94 12.23 -9.24 13.25
N LEU A 95 12.27 -7.93 13.03
CA LEU A 95 13.27 -7.27 12.20
C LEU A 95 13.92 -6.12 12.97
N SER A 96 15.24 -6.07 12.94
CA SER A 96 16.01 -4.91 13.41
C SER A 96 16.32 -4.00 12.22
N TYR A 97 16.16 -2.67 12.39
CA TYR A 97 16.52 -1.73 11.35
C TYR A 97 18.05 -1.69 11.06
N LYS A 98 18.86 -2.32 11.91
CA LYS A 98 20.31 -2.53 11.65
C LYS A 98 20.59 -3.43 10.45
N THR A 99 19.60 -4.24 10.03
CA THR A 99 19.74 -5.15 8.88
C THR A 99 19.36 -4.49 7.54
N PHE A 100 18.81 -3.27 7.59
CA PHE A 100 18.38 -2.59 6.38
C PHE A 100 19.57 -2.11 5.55
N ASP A 101 19.51 -2.34 4.24
CA ASP A 101 20.44 -1.73 3.29
C ASP A 101 20.00 -0.30 3.03
N ILE A 102 20.66 0.64 3.65
CA ILE A 102 20.46 2.08 3.45
C ILE A 102 21.73 2.63 2.81
N GLU A 103 21.59 3.36 1.72
CA GLU A 103 22.73 3.96 1.04
C GLU A 103 23.44 4.99 1.96
N GLU A 104 24.76 5.04 1.89
CA GLU A 104 25.62 5.82 2.79
C GLU A 104 25.23 7.31 2.87
N GLU A 105 24.76 7.86 1.76
CA GLU A 105 24.30 9.26 1.70
C GLU A 105 23.12 9.59 2.63
N TYR A 106 22.39 8.58 3.10
CA TYR A 106 21.25 8.75 4.01
C TYR A 106 21.54 8.41 5.47
N HIS A 107 22.74 7.90 5.78
CA HIS A 107 23.10 7.44 7.13
C HIS A 107 23.02 8.57 8.16
N GLU A 108 23.44 9.80 7.81
CA GLU A 108 23.39 10.94 8.73
C GLU A 108 21.99 11.19 9.30
N ASP A 109 20.96 11.12 8.46
CA ASP A 109 19.57 11.27 8.92
C ASP A 109 19.11 10.06 9.76
N TRP A 110 19.54 8.84 9.40
CA TRP A 110 19.21 7.64 10.16
C TRP A 110 19.83 7.66 11.55
N ASP A 111 21.08 8.12 11.66
CA ASP A 111 21.78 8.34 12.94
C ASP A 111 21.10 9.43 13.77
N ARG A 112 20.80 10.56 13.14
CA ARG A 112 20.13 11.70 13.77
C ARG A 112 18.79 11.33 14.43
N PHE A 113 18.03 10.44 13.82
CA PHE A 113 16.75 9.98 14.34
C PHE A 113 16.85 8.67 15.11
N SER A 114 18.06 8.14 15.34
CA SER A 114 18.32 6.88 16.05
C SER A 114 17.50 5.71 15.49
N LEU A 115 17.35 5.64 14.18
CA LEU A 115 16.49 4.66 13.54
C LEU A 115 17.06 3.25 13.55
N TRP A 116 18.38 3.11 13.63
CA TRP A 116 19.05 1.81 13.72
C TRP A 116 18.65 0.98 14.95
N ASP A 117 18.18 1.63 16.01
CA ASP A 117 17.75 0.95 17.24
C ASP A 117 16.28 0.50 17.23
N VAL A 118 15.57 0.79 16.14
CA VAL A 118 14.17 0.39 15.99
C VAL A 118 14.07 -1.10 15.68
N VAL A 119 13.10 -1.76 16.30
CA VAL A 119 12.74 -3.15 16.04
C VAL A 119 11.26 -3.21 15.62
N SER A 120 10.97 -3.94 14.55
CA SER A 120 9.60 -4.24 14.13
C SER A 120 9.27 -5.68 14.49
N MET A 121 8.19 -5.85 15.23
CA MET A 121 7.69 -7.17 15.62
C MET A 121 6.26 -7.35 15.09
N VAL A 122 6.02 -8.44 14.40
CA VAL A 122 4.73 -8.81 13.82
C VAL A 122 4.45 -10.26 14.13
N GLU A 123 3.42 -10.51 14.93
CA GLU A 123 3.08 -11.85 15.42
C GLU A 123 2.13 -12.61 14.50
N GLU A 124 1.35 -11.89 13.69
CA GLU A 124 0.36 -12.47 12.78
C GLU A 124 0.56 -11.92 11.35
N PRO A 125 0.20 -12.66 10.30
CA PRO A 125 0.29 -12.17 8.93
C PRO A 125 -0.47 -10.85 8.76
N VAL A 126 0.11 -9.93 8.02
CA VAL A 126 -0.45 -8.59 7.76
C VAL A 126 -0.47 -8.30 6.28
N VAL A 127 -1.59 -7.76 5.80
CA VAL A 127 -1.75 -7.32 4.41
C VAL A 127 -1.89 -5.80 4.36
N ARG A 128 -1.17 -5.15 3.42
CA ARG A 128 -1.29 -3.70 3.17
C ARG A 128 -1.25 -3.39 1.69
N ALA A 129 -1.99 -2.34 1.33
CA ALA A 129 -2.09 -1.83 -0.03
C ALA A 129 -0.94 -0.86 -0.35
N TYR A 130 -0.41 -0.99 -1.58
CA TYR A 130 0.61 -0.10 -2.14
C TYR A 130 0.27 0.22 -3.59
N SER A 131 0.21 1.52 -3.92
CA SER A 131 -0.01 1.97 -5.29
C SER A 131 1.17 1.58 -6.18
N MET A 132 0.87 1.08 -7.36
CA MET A 132 1.90 0.77 -8.36
C MET A 132 2.49 2.05 -8.93
N ALA A 133 3.80 2.06 -9.11
CA ALA A 133 4.56 3.17 -9.68
C ALA A 133 4.96 2.91 -11.13
N ASN A 134 4.99 1.66 -11.59
CA ASN A 134 5.19 1.35 -13.00
C ASN A 134 3.92 1.69 -13.82
N TYR A 135 4.08 2.04 -15.08
CA TYR A 135 2.95 2.14 -16.01
C TYR A 135 2.66 0.75 -16.63
N PRO A 136 1.45 0.49 -17.17
CA PRO A 136 1.07 -0.84 -17.67
C PRO A 136 1.96 -1.43 -18.76
N GLY A 137 2.70 -0.60 -19.49
CA GLY A 137 3.65 -1.07 -20.51
C GLY A 137 4.97 -1.61 -19.95
N GLU A 138 5.28 -1.37 -18.70
CA GLU A 138 6.41 -2.00 -17.98
C GLU A 138 5.97 -3.39 -17.48
N THR A 139 5.90 -4.34 -18.40
CA THR A 139 5.38 -5.70 -18.14
C THR A 139 6.38 -6.57 -17.37
N GLY A 140 5.88 -7.62 -16.71
CA GLY A 140 6.70 -8.59 -15.96
C GLY A 140 7.21 -8.08 -14.61
N ILE A 141 6.91 -6.83 -14.25
CA ILE A 141 7.32 -6.23 -12.97
C ILE A 141 6.17 -5.50 -12.29
N ILE A 142 6.31 -5.37 -10.98
CA ILE A 142 5.56 -4.40 -10.14
C ILE A 142 6.58 -3.49 -9.46
N MET A 143 6.42 -2.18 -9.64
CA MET A 143 7.26 -1.17 -8.99
C MET A 143 6.44 -0.42 -7.95
N LEU A 144 7.01 -0.23 -6.77
CA LEU A 144 6.39 0.47 -5.66
C LEU A 144 7.35 1.50 -5.09
N ASN A 145 6.83 2.65 -4.65
CA ASN A 145 7.56 3.59 -3.82
C ASN A 145 7.04 3.51 -2.40
N VAL A 146 7.86 3.01 -1.49
CA VAL A 146 7.44 2.72 -0.11
C VAL A 146 8.20 3.59 0.87
N ARG A 147 7.45 4.39 1.63
CA ARG A 147 8.01 5.14 2.76
C ARG A 147 7.99 4.26 4.01
N VAL A 148 9.14 4.16 4.71
CA VAL A 148 9.15 3.52 6.02
C VAL A 148 8.36 4.36 7.02
N ALA A 149 7.43 3.74 7.73
CA ALA A 149 6.66 4.37 8.80
C ALA A 149 7.43 4.18 10.12
N THR A 150 8.28 5.14 10.45
CA THR A 150 9.00 5.19 11.73
C THR A 150 8.09 5.65 12.86
N PRO A 151 8.39 5.33 14.13
CA PRO A 151 7.70 5.94 15.25
C PRO A 151 7.77 7.47 15.14
N PRO A 152 6.64 8.19 15.30
CA PRO A 152 6.68 9.66 15.20
C PRO A 152 7.63 10.28 16.23
N PRO A 153 8.36 11.36 15.87
CA PRO A 153 9.14 12.10 16.85
C PRO A 153 8.27 12.51 18.05
N ARG A 154 8.78 12.31 19.25
CA ARG A 154 8.07 12.57 20.52
C ARG A 154 6.86 11.65 20.82
N SER A 155 6.71 10.55 20.09
CA SER A 155 5.74 9.52 20.47
C SER A 155 6.13 8.87 21.81
N PRO A 156 5.16 8.29 22.54
CA PRO A 156 5.47 7.53 23.75
C PRO A 156 6.51 6.44 23.48
N SER A 157 7.36 6.16 24.47
CA SER A 157 8.31 5.05 24.38
C SER A 157 7.57 3.75 24.07
N GLY A 158 8.09 2.98 23.12
CA GLY A 158 7.47 1.71 22.69
C GLY A 158 6.39 1.87 21.60
N THR A 159 6.19 3.07 21.03
CA THR A 159 5.34 3.20 19.83
C THR A 159 5.93 2.35 18.69
N PRO A 160 5.17 1.37 18.16
CA PRO A 160 5.71 0.47 17.14
C PRO A 160 5.90 1.18 15.79
N PRO A 161 6.88 0.74 14.99
CA PRO A 161 7.02 1.17 13.60
C PRO A 161 5.93 0.53 12.71
N GLY A 162 5.86 0.96 11.46
CA GLY A 162 4.96 0.38 10.46
C GLY A 162 5.37 -1.05 10.11
N LYS A 163 4.50 -2.00 10.36
CA LYS A 163 4.73 -3.44 10.20
C LYS A 163 5.22 -3.83 8.80
N VAL A 164 4.44 -3.48 7.77
CA VAL A 164 4.71 -3.89 6.39
C VAL A 164 5.81 -3.04 5.74
N SER A 165 5.85 -1.74 6.01
CA SER A 165 6.92 -0.89 5.49
C SER A 165 8.29 -1.26 6.05
N SER A 166 8.37 -1.71 7.30
CA SER A 166 9.62 -2.24 7.89
C SER A 166 10.06 -3.52 7.20
N TYR A 167 9.12 -4.45 6.97
CA TYR A 167 9.41 -5.68 6.22
C TYR A 167 9.94 -5.37 4.82
N ILE A 168 9.28 -4.45 4.10
CA ILE A 168 9.72 -4.05 2.75
C ILE A 168 11.14 -3.46 2.78
N PHE A 169 11.48 -2.67 3.80
CA PHE A 169 12.81 -2.09 3.91
C PHE A 169 13.92 -3.12 4.16
N ASP A 170 13.59 -4.26 4.75
CA ASP A 170 14.53 -5.35 5.00
C ASP A 170 14.73 -6.27 3.78
N LEU A 171 13.81 -6.28 2.82
CA LEU A 171 13.88 -7.14 1.64
C LEU A 171 15.15 -6.93 0.83
N LYS A 172 15.74 -8.05 0.37
CA LYS A 172 16.94 -8.10 -0.47
C LYS A 172 16.60 -8.65 -1.86
N PRO A 173 17.39 -8.34 -2.89
CA PRO A 173 17.25 -8.99 -4.18
C PRO A 173 17.28 -10.53 -4.05
N GLY A 174 16.29 -11.18 -4.65
CA GLY A 174 16.09 -12.63 -4.57
C GLY A 174 15.06 -13.08 -3.53
N ASP A 175 14.65 -12.22 -2.60
CA ASP A 175 13.64 -12.58 -1.60
C ASP A 175 12.25 -12.78 -2.23
N PRO A 176 11.46 -13.74 -1.73
CA PRO A 176 10.10 -13.95 -2.19
C PRO A 176 9.13 -12.94 -1.56
N VAL A 177 8.19 -12.45 -2.36
CA VAL A 177 7.11 -11.56 -1.91
C VAL A 177 5.79 -11.99 -2.51
N THR A 178 4.78 -12.25 -1.67
CA THR A 178 3.43 -12.55 -2.12
C THR A 178 2.63 -11.27 -2.27
N ILE A 179 2.07 -11.08 -3.47
CA ILE A 179 1.17 -9.97 -3.77
C ILE A 179 -0.18 -10.48 -4.24
N SER A 180 -1.20 -9.63 -4.11
CA SER A 180 -2.52 -9.84 -4.73
C SER A 180 -3.03 -8.56 -5.36
N GLY A 181 -3.91 -8.70 -6.36
CA GLY A 181 -4.47 -7.56 -7.07
C GLY A 181 -4.91 -7.88 -8.50
N PRO A 182 -4.96 -6.87 -9.37
CA PRO A 182 -4.87 -5.45 -9.05
C PRO A 182 -6.16 -4.92 -8.40
N TYR A 183 -6.05 -3.79 -7.71
CA TYR A 183 -7.18 -3.07 -7.11
C TYR A 183 -7.06 -1.58 -7.44
N GLY A 184 -8.12 -0.81 -7.16
CA GLY A 184 -8.07 0.65 -7.14
C GLY A 184 -9.14 1.33 -7.96
N GLU A 185 -9.28 2.65 -7.71
CA GLU A 185 -10.23 3.54 -8.36
C GLU A 185 -9.61 4.92 -8.67
N PHE A 186 -8.31 5.11 -8.41
CA PHE A 186 -7.62 6.37 -8.67
C PHE A 186 -7.16 6.45 -10.13
N PHE A 187 -8.10 6.28 -11.05
CA PHE A 187 -7.82 6.30 -12.49
C PHE A 187 -7.93 7.70 -13.07
N ILE A 188 -7.21 7.92 -14.20
CA ILE A 188 -7.34 9.14 -14.99
C ILE A 188 -8.77 9.25 -15.50
N LYS A 189 -9.36 10.43 -15.33
CA LYS A 189 -10.64 10.77 -15.97
C LYS A 189 -10.38 11.22 -17.38
N GLU A 190 -11.12 10.68 -18.34
CA GLU A 190 -11.07 11.15 -19.71
C GLU A 190 -11.50 12.62 -19.80
N THR A 191 -10.58 13.48 -20.23
CA THR A 191 -10.79 14.91 -20.38
C THR A 191 -9.90 15.48 -21.45
N GLN A 192 -10.31 16.60 -22.05
CA GLN A 192 -9.48 17.40 -22.96
C GLN A 192 -8.74 18.53 -22.23
N ASN A 193 -8.90 18.63 -20.91
CA ASN A 193 -8.25 19.65 -20.11
C ASN A 193 -6.81 19.23 -19.78
N GLU A 194 -5.97 20.23 -19.58
CA GLU A 194 -4.63 20.04 -19.02
C GLU A 194 -4.75 19.47 -17.59
N MET A 195 -3.89 18.51 -17.27
CA MET A 195 -3.84 17.86 -15.96
C MET A 195 -2.57 18.25 -15.22
N ILE A 196 -2.72 18.62 -13.95
CA ILE A 196 -1.58 18.90 -13.05
C ILE A 196 -1.53 17.80 -12.00
N TYR A 197 -0.40 17.12 -11.92
CA TYR A 197 -0.13 16.09 -10.92
C TYR A 197 0.71 16.67 -9.78
N ILE A 198 0.21 16.52 -8.53
CA ILE A 198 0.91 16.98 -7.34
C ILE A 198 1.01 15.80 -6.37
N GLY A 199 2.22 15.31 -6.16
CA GLY A 199 2.50 14.19 -5.26
C GLY A 199 3.65 14.51 -4.32
N GLY A 200 3.53 14.09 -3.04
CA GLY A 200 4.57 14.21 -2.03
C GLY A 200 5.15 12.85 -1.65
N GLY A 201 6.47 12.69 -1.74
CA GLY A 201 7.15 11.47 -1.33
C GLY A 201 6.62 10.22 -2.05
N ALA A 202 6.29 9.17 -1.31
CA ALA A 202 5.73 7.93 -1.87
C ALA A 202 4.37 8.12 -2.58
N GLY A 203 3.67 9.25 -2.36
CA GLY A 203 2.47 9.59 -3.11
C GLY A 203 2.71 9.88 -4.59
N MET A 204 3.98 9.96 -5.02
CA MET A 204 4.35 10.00 -6.45
C MET A 204 4.11 8.66 -7.17
N ALA A 205 4.01 7.53 -6.47
CA ALA A 205 3.85 6.22 -7.09
C ALA A 205 2.68 6.18 -8.11
N PRO A 206 1.41 6.43 -7.73
CA PRO A 206 0.31 6.40 -8.69
C PRO A 206 0.42 7.47 -9.78
N LEU A 207 1.05 8.61 -9.50
CA LEU A 207 1.23 9.68 -10.48
C LEU A 207 2.26 9.30 -11.54
N ARG A 208 3.37 8.64 -11.15
CA ARG A 208 4.33 8.08 -12.10
C ARG A 208 3.68 7.03 -13.01
N SER A 209 2.79 6.23 -12.46
CA SER A 209 2.03 5.24 -13.24
C SER A 209 1.13 5.88 -14.31
N HIS A 210 0.65 7.12 -14.08
CA HIS A 210 -0.21 7.86 -15.00
C HIS A 210 0.56 8.57 -16.12
N ILE A 211 1.84 8.90 -15.93
CA ILE A 211 2.69 9.65 -16.86
C ILE A 211 3.47 8.70 -17.76
#